data_f3f15c7a97a569df7a7a6dfff23e0bf1
#
_entry.id   f3f15c7a97a569df7a7a6dfff23e0bf1
#
_cell.length_a   1.000
_cell.length_b   1.000
_cell.length_c   1.000
_cell.angle_alpha   90.00
_cell.angle_beta   90.00
_cell.angle_gamma   90.00
#
_symmetry.space_group_name_H-M   'P 1'
#
loop_
_entity.id
_entity.type
_entity.pdbx_description
1 polymer ?
#
loop_
_entity_poly.entity_id
_entity_poly.type
_entity_poly.pdbx_seq_one_letter_code
_entity_poly.pdbx_strand_id
1 'polypeptide(L)'
;TKFASKRIRGALIGGLLFAFRALFHVAKNFHNRNLLLVTTAPPFLPVIGYLLNFFFGIPYIALIYDIHPDISVELGIISENHPVVKIWTWVNKLVWRNAKEIIVLSSNMKERILRHCPEVSDKISVIHSWADPQKIRPIEKKDNWFAQKYNLVDKFSVLYSGNMGRCHDIDTIFDAALRLKDEPIQFICIGSGAKQNELKQKIQAHGLTNFVFLPYQDKKDLSYSLSACDVSLVSVDEGFEGLIAPSKVYGYLASGRPIAAVCPKSTYINDMLDQGQCGGSFVNGDSEGLANFI
;
A
#
# COMPACT_ATOMS: atom_id res chain seq x y z
N THR A 1 -0.34 18.77 16.50
CA THR A 1 -1.42 18.12 17.24
C THR A 1 -2.80 18.70 16.96
N LYS A 2 -3.11 20.01 17.16
CA LYS A 2 -4.40 20.63 16.81
C LYS A 2 -4.65 20.70 15.28
N PHE A 3 -3.62 20.89 14.47
CA PHE A 3 -3.71 20.89 13.00
C PHE A 3 -4.01 19.50 12.40
N ALA A 4 -3.41 18.45 12.95
CA ALA A 4 -3.70 17.07 12.55
C ALA A 4 -5.16 16.68 12.85
N SER A 5 -5.67 17.07 14.01
CA SER A 5 -7.07 16.86 14.42
C SER A 5 -8.08 17.57 13.50
N LYS A 6 -7.82 18.80 13.06
CA LYS A 6 -8.68 19.52 12.10
C LYS A 6 -8.69 18.85 10.71
N ARG A 7 -7.55 18.38 10.23
CA ARG A 7 -7.42 17.69 8.93
C ARG A 7 -8.14 16.34 8.93
N ILE A 8 -8.03 15.57 10.02
CA ILE A 8 -8.73 14.30 10.20
C ILE A 8 -10.25 14.51 10.29
N ARG A 9 -10.71 15.50 11.07
CA ARG A 9 -12.15 15.84 11.16
C ARG A 9 -12.73 16.28 9.81
N GLY A 10 -11.99 17.10 9.05
CA GLY A 10 -12.41 17.52 7.71
C GLY A 10 -12.52 16.35 6.73
N ALA A 11 -11.58 15.39 6.77
CA ALA A 11 -11.62 14.20 5.94
C ALA A 11 -12.80 13.27 6.31
N LEU A 12 -13.09 13.10 7.60
CA LEU A 12 -14.24 12.32 8.07
C LEU A 12 -15.57 12.95 7.64
N ILE A 13 -15.74 14.26 7.82
CA ILE A 13 -16.98 14.97 7.42
C ILE A 13 -17.14 14.91 5.89
N GLY A 14 -16.06 15.15 5.13
CA GLY A 14 -16.08 15.03 3.67
C GLY A 14 -16.46 13.63 3.19
N GLY A 15 -15.92 12.60 3.84
CA GLY A 15 -16.23 11.20 3.57
C GLY A 15 -17.69 10.85 3.88
N LEU A 16 -18.24 11.33 5.01
CA LEU A 16 -19.65 11.13 5.37
C LEU A 16 -20.59 11.83 4.40
N LEU A 17 -20.29 13.08 4.01
CA LEU A 17 -21.06 13.82 3.00
C LEU A 17 -21.05 13.13 1.63
N PHE A 18 -19.88 12.62 1.23
CA PHE A 18 -19.75 11.82 0.01
C PHE A 18 -20.60 10.55 0.10
N ALA A 19 -20.50 9.82 1.20
CA ALA A 19 -21.28 8.62 1.45
C ALA A 19 -22.79 8.85 1.36
N PHE A 20 -23.26 9.92 2.00
CA PHE A 20 -24.67 10.31 1.97
C PHE A 20 -25.15 10.68 0.53
N ARG A 21 -24.34 11.45 -0.20
CA ARG A 21 -24.65 11.78 -1.60
C ARG A 21 -24.64 10.55 -2.50
N ALA A 22 -23.69 9.63 -2.31
CA ALA A 22 -23.62 8.38 -3.04
C ALA A 22 -24.85 7.51 -2.80
N LEU A 23 -25.27 7.37 -1.52
CA LEU A 23 -26.48 6.64 -1.15
C LEU A 23 -27.71 7.19 -1.91
N PHE A 24 -27.93 8.50 -1.85
CA PHE A 24 -29.07 9.16 -2.51
C PHE A 24 -29.00 9.02 -4.04
N HIS A 25 -27.82 9.22 -4.62
CA HIS A 25 -27.63 9.13 -6.07
C HIS A 25 -27.92 7.72 -6.58
N VAL A 26 -27.38 6.71 -5.90
CA VAL A 26 -27.60 5.31 -6.29
C VAL A 26 -29.06 4.92 -6.07
N ALA A 27 -29.66 5.24 -4.91
CA ALA A 27 -31.06 4.91 -4.64
C ALA A 27 -32.03 5.52 -5.67
N LYS A 28 -31.76 6.75 -6.16
CA LYS A 28 -32.57 7.43 -7.15
C LYS A 28 -32.44 6.88 -8.58
N ASN A 29 -31.24 6.40 -8.93
CA ASN A 29 -30.90 6.01 -10.31
C ASN A 29 -30.76 4.49 -10.49
N PHE A 30 -31.15 3.71 -9.49
CA PHE A 30 -31.00 2.26 -9.53
C PHE A 30 -32.00 1.60 -10.46
N HIS A 31 -31.54 0.64 -11.25
CA HIS A 31 -32.34 -0.25 -12.08
C HIS A 31 -32.08 -1.70 -11.63
N ASN A 32 -33.10 -2.55 -11.59
CA ASN A 32 -33.08 -3.92 -11.04
C ASN A 32 -32.00 -4.88 -11.59
N ARG A 33 -31.20 -4.46 -12.55
CA ARG A 33 -30.13 -5.27 -13.17
C ARG A 33 -28.73 -4.82 -12.80
N ASN A 34 -28.59 -3.85 -11.90
CA ASN A 34 -27.29 -3.28 -11.55
C ASN A 34 -26.64 -4.08 -10.42
N LEU A 35 -25.33 -4.16 -10.45
CA LEU A 35 -24.47 -4.67 -9.42
C LEU A 35 -23.58 -3.54 -8.93
N LEU A 36 -23.49 -3.32 -7.62
CA LEU A 36 -22.62 -2.30 -7.06
C LEU A 36 -21.24 -2.87 -6.78
N LEU A 37 -20.19 -2.16 -7.18
CA LEU A 37 -18.83 -2.38 -6.70
C LEU A 37 -18.52 -1.28 -5.68
N VAL A 38 -18.32 -1.66 -4.41
CA VAL A 38 -18.01 -0.74 -3.32
C VAL A 38 -16.60 -0.99 -2.79
N THR A 39 -15.85 0.07 -2.58
CA THR A 39 -14.47 0.00 -2.10
C THR A 39 -14.36 0.46 -0.65
N THR A 40 -13.23 0.16 0.02
CA THR A 40 -12.95 0.66 1.38
C THR A 40 -12.31 2.05 1.40
N ALA A 41 -12.32 2.78 0.30
CA ALA A 41 -11.82 4.14 0.21
C ALA A 41 -12.94 5.14 -0.19
N PRO A 42 -13.58 5.85 0.77
CA PRO A 42 -13.34 5.86 2.23
C PRO A 42 -13.84 4.60 2.95
N PRO A 43 -13.35 4.33 4.19
CA PRO A 43 -13.53 3.03 4.88
C PRO A 43 -14.98 2.59 5.10
N PHE A 44 -15.95 3.50 5.11
CA PHE A 44 -17.37 3.19 5.37
C PHE A 44 -18.22 3.07 4.09
N LEU A 45 -17.66 3.18 2.89
CA LEU A 45 -18.42 2.95 1.65
C LEU A 45 -19.07 1.55 1.57
N PRO A 46 -18.44 0.47 2.02
CA PRO A 46 -19.09 -0.84 2.02
C PRO A 46 -20.37 -0.90 2.85
N VAL A 47 -20.50 -0.06 3.89
CA VAL A 47 -21.74 0.06 4.67
C VAL A 47 -22.89 0.58 3.81
N ILE A 48 -22.61 1.46 2.84
CA ILE A 48 -23.63 1.94 1.90
C ILE A 48 -24.09 0.81 0.99
N GLY A 49 -23.17 -0.02 0.51
CA GLY A 49 -23.51 -1.23 -0.24
C GLY A 49 -24.45 -2.14 0.56
N TYR A 50 -24.13 -2.36 1.84
CA TYR A 50 -24.98 -3.13 2.75
C TYR A 50 -26.38 -2.48 2.95
N LEU A 51 -26.46 -1.18 3.20
CA LEU A 51 -27.73 -0.48 3.39
C LEU A 51 -28.60 -0.51 2.12
N LEU A 52 -28.00 -0.30 0.95
CA LEU A 52 -28.70 -0.40 -0.33
C LEU A 52 -29.19 -1.83 -0.61
N ASN A 53 -28.41 -2.82 -0.23
CA ASN A 53 -28.84 -4.22 -0.30
C ASN A 53 -30.01 -4.49 0.66
N PHE A 54 -29.89 -4.05 1.90
CA PHE A 54 -30.89 -4.30 2.94
C PHE A 54 -32.25 -3.64 2.63
N PHE A 55 -32.27 -2.37 2.19
CA PHE A 55 -33.51 -1.62 1.96
C PHE A 55 -34.07 -1.79 0.55
N PHE A 56 -33.22 -2.04 -0.45
CA PHE A 56 -33.63 -2.02 -1.86
C PHE A 56 -33.27 -3.32 -2.62
N GLY A 57 -32.70 -4.31 -1.94
CA GLY A 57 -32.31 -5.58 -2.59
C GLY A 57 -31.17 -5.46 -3.61
N ILE A 58 -30.39 -4.35 -3.59
CA ILE A 58 -29.33 -4.10 -4.56
C ILE A 58 -28.10 -4.97 -4.22
N PRO A 59 -27.71 -5.93 -5.09
CA PRO A 59 -26.53 -6.74 -4.84
C PRO A 59 -25.25 -5.91 -4.95
N TYR A 60 -24.25 -6.23 -4.13
CA TYR A 60 -22.95 -5.56 -4.15
C TYR A 60 -21.77 -6.50 -4.00
N ILE A 61 -20.66 -6.10 -4.57
CA ILE A 61 -19.31 -6.68 -4.38
C ILE A 61 -18.52 -5.72 -3.51
N ALA A 62 -17.86 -6.23 -2.47
CA ALA A 62 -16.97 -5.45 -1.62
C ALA A 62 -15.51 -5.63 -2.07
N LEU A 63 -14.89 -4.56 -2.59
CA LEU A 63 -13.46 -4.53 -2.93
C LEU A 63 -12.68 -3.92 -1.78
N ILE A 64 -11.89 -4.74 -1.11
CA ILE A 64 -11.17 -4.38 0.11
C ILE A 64 -9.73 -3.98 -0.23
N TYR A 65 -9.40 -2.70 -0.05
CA TYR A 65 -8.04 -2.18 -0.16
C TYR A 65 -7.31 -2.18 1.18
N ASP A 66 -8.05 -1.87 2.26
CA ASP A 66 -7.53 -1.68 3.60
C ASP A 66 -8.51 -2.28 4.61
N ILE A 67 -8.02 -2.96 5.66
CA ILE A 67 -8.86 -3.56 6.69
C ILE A 67 -8.91 -2.66 7.92
N HIS A 68 -9.96 -1.85 8.01
CA HIS A 68 -10.30 -1.07 9.20
C HIS A 68 -11.33 -1.84 10.05
N PRO A 69 -11.27 -1.75 11.39
CA PRO A 69 -10.41 -0.87 12.20
C PRO A 69 -9.00 -1.42 12.50
N ASP A 70 -8.66 -2.63 12.04
CA ASP A 70 -7.44 -3.35 12.39
C ASP A 70 -6.17 -2.51 12.15
N ILE A 71 -6.09 -1.78 11.03
CA ILE A 71 -4.98 -0.84 10.78
C ILE A 71 -4.86 0.20 11.89
N SER A 72 -5.97 0.72 12.40
CA SER A 72 -5.94 1.74 13.46
C SER A 72 -5.51 1.15 14.81
N VAL A 73 -5.81 -0.12 15.04
CA VAL A 73 -5.37 -0.87 16.23
C VAL A 73 -3.86 -1.12 16.12
N GLU A 74 -3.39 -1.63 14.98
CA GLU A 74 -1.97 -1.92 14.76
C GLU A 74 -1.10 -0.66 14.86
N LEU A 75 -1.59 0.48 14.39
CA LEU A 75 -0.94 1.78 14.55
C LEU A 75 -0.97 2.31 16.00
N GLY A 76 -1.57 1.60 16.95
CA GLY A 76 -1.72 2.06 18.33
C GLY A 76 -2.61 3.31 18.51
N ILE A 77 -3.40 3.66 17.48
CA ILE A 77 -4.28 4.85 17.52
C ILE A 77 -5.48 4.60 18.44
N ILE A 78 -5.95 3.36 18.49
CA ILE A 78 -7.10 2.92 19.28
C ILE A 78 -6.85 1.51 19.80
N SER A 79 -7.26 1.26 21.05
CA SER A 79 -7.11 -0.08 21.65
C SER A 79 -8.09 -1.07 21.00
N GLU A 80 -7.66 -2.32 20.80
CA GLU A 80 -8.48 -3.42 20.30
C GLU A 80 -9.78 -3.60 21.11
N ASN A 81 -9.71 -3.40 22.43
CA ASN A 81 -10.86 -3.55 23.32
C ASN A 81 -11.83 -2.35 23.30
N HIS A 82 -11.51 -1.29 22.57
CA HIS A 82 -12.33 -0.08 22.53
C HIS A 82 -13.71 -0.36 21.89
N PRO A 83 -14.82 0.16 22.44
CA PRO A 83 -16.17 -0.08 21.92
C PRO A 83 -16.34 0.23 20.44
N VAL A 84 -15.68 1.29 19.94
CA VAL A 84 -15.70 1.67 18.52
C VAL A 84 -15.13 0.57 17.65
N VAL A 85 -14.04 -0.09 18.06
CA VAL A 85 -13.43 -1.22 17.32
C VAL A 85 -14.41 -2.39 17.26
N LYS A 86 -15.03 -2.75 18.40
CA LYS A 86 -16.00 -3.84 18.46
C LYS A 86 -17.23 -3.58 17.57
N ILE A 87 -17.76 -2.35 17.60
CA ILE A 87 -18.89 -1.95 16.74
C ILE A 87 -18.49 -2.00 15.27
N TRP A 88 -17.33 -1.46 14.91
CA TRP A 88 -16.87 -1.44 13.52
C TRP A 88 -16.62 -2.85 12.98
N THR A 89 -15.97 -3.71 13.76
CA THR A 89 -15.77 -5.13 13.40
C THR A 89 -17.13 -5.84 13.21
N TRP A 90 -18.10 -5.57 14.07
CA TRP A 90 -19.46 -6.10 13.92
C TRP A 90 -20.11 -5.60 12.62
N VAL A 91 -20.01 -4.31 12.30
CA VAL A 91 -20.52 -3.75 11.04
C VAL A 91 -19.83 -4.38 9.85
N ASN A 92 -18.51 -4.56 9.89
CA ASN A 92 -17.79 -5.24 8.82
C ASN A 92 -18.30 -6.67 8.59
N LYS A 93 -18.57 -7.42 9.65
CA LYS A 93 -19.16 -8.77 9.53
C LYS A 93 -20.53 -8.72 8.83
N LEU A 94 -21.38 -7.75 9.14
CA LEU A 94 -22.64 -7.56 8.43
C LEU A 94 -22.41 -7.27 6.94
N VAL A 95 -21.50 -6.39 6.62
CA VAL A 95 -21.12 -6.05 5.24
C VAL A 95 -20.63 -7.29 4.51
N TRP A 96 -19.67 -8.04 5.07
CA TRP A 96 -19.09 -9.20 4.42
C TRP A 96 -20.09 -10.34 4.22
N ARG A 97 -20.93 -10.64 5.22
CA ARG A 97 -21.96 -11.69 5.13
C ARG A 97 -22.99 -11.42 4.04
N ASN A 98 -23.35 -10.15 3.82
CA ASN A 98 -24.38 -9.76 2.86
C ASN A 98 -23.81 -9.38 1.49
N ALA A 99 -22.50 -9.25 1.33
CA ALA A 99 -21.88 -9.09 0.03
C ALA A 99 -22.13 -10.32 -0.85
N LYS A 100 -22.36 -10.09 -2.14
CA LYS A 100 -22.44 -11.16 -3.14
C LYS A 100 -21.07 -11.79 -3.34
N GLU A 101 -20.03 -10.96 -3.32
CA GLU A 101 -18.63 -11.34 -3.45
C GLU A 101 -17.76 -10.36 -2.66
N ILE A 102 -16.61 -10.84 -2.16
CA ILE A 102 -15.60 -10.01 -1.52
C ILE A 102 -14.31 -10.18 -2.32
N ILE A 103 -13.79 -9.09 -2.85
CA ILE A 103 -12.51 -9.08 -3.55
C ILE A 103 -11.46 -8.51 -2.61
N VAL A 104 -10.37 -9.24 -2.41
CA VAL A 104 -9.21 -8.82 -1.64
C VAL A 104 -7.96 -8.82 -2.52
N LEU A 105 -6.96 -8.04 -2.15
CA LEU A 105 -5.76 -7.83 -2.98
C LEU A 105 -4.64 -8.83 -2.68
N SER A 106 -4.77 -9.65 -1.63
CA SER A 106 -3.78 -10.66 -1.28
C SER A 106 -4.37 -11.81 -0.48
N SER A 107 -3.66 -12.95 -0.46
CA SER A 107 -3.98 -14.11 0.38
C SER A 107 -4.01 -13.74 1.87
N ASN A 108 -3.05 -12.94 2.33
CA ASN A 108 -3.02 -12.47 3.72
C ASN A 108 -4.24 -11.62 4.09
N MET A 109 -4.76 -10.80 3.16
CA MET A 109 -6.02 -10.07 3.42
C MET A 109 -7.21 -11.01 3.54
N LYS A 110 -7.28 -12.07 2.73
CA LYS A 110 -8.28 -13.13 2.87
C LYS A 110 -8.21 -13.76 4.26
N GLU A 111 -7.03 -14.15 4.70
CA GLU A 111 -6.81 -14.72 6.02
C GLU A 111 -7.25 -13.79 7.15
N ARG A 112 -6.92 -12.49 7.05
CA ARG A 112 -7.36 -11.48 8.04
C ARG A 112 -8.88 -11.39 8.14
N ILE A 113 -9.58 -11.36 7.01
CA ILE A 113 -11.05 -11.36 7.01
C ILE A 113 -11.60 -12.64 7.62
N LEU A 114 -11.03 -13.80 7.28
CA LEU A 114 -11.48 -15.09 7.79
C LEU A 114 -11.26 -15.26 9.30
N ARG A 115 -10.26 -14.61 9.90
CA ARG A 115 -10.12 -14.57 11.38
C ARG A 115 -11.33 -13.91 12.04
N HIS A 116 -11.93 -12.91 11.41
CA HIS A 116 -13.11 -12.23 11.93
C HIS A 116 -14.43 -12.88 11.51
N CYS A 117 -14.50 -13.47 10.32
CA CYS A 117 -15.73 -13.94 9.68
C CYS A 117 -15.46 -15.20 8.83
N PRO A 118 -15.22 -16.38 9.45
CA PRO A 118 -14.86 -17.61 8.73
C PRO A 118 -15.91 -18.07 7.72
N GLU A 119 -17.18 -17.79 7.99
CA GLU A 119 -18.32 -18.20 7.18
C GLU A 119 -18.41 -17.57 5.80
N VAL A 120 -17.55 -16.57 5.48
CA VAL A 120 -17.53 -15.93 4.16
C VAL A 120 -16.44 -16.48 3.23
N SER A 121 -15.82 -17.60 3.61
CA SER A 121 -14.67 -18.15 2.89
C SER A 121 -14.93 -18.40 1.39
N ASP A 122 -16.13 -18.88 1.07
CA ASP A 122 -16.55 -19.19 -0.30
C ASP A 122 -16.90 -17.96 -1.12
N LYS A 123 -16.99 -16.78 -0.49
CA LYS A 123 -17.28 -15.49 -1.13
C LYS A 123 -16.04 -14.63 -1.33
N ILE A 124 -14.86 -15.09 -0.92
CA ILE A 124 -13.64 -14.27 -1.02
C ILE A 124 -12.79 -14.72 -2.18
N SER A 125 -12.69 -13.85 -3.18
CA SER A 125 -11.77 -13.97 -4.31
C SER A 125 -10.53 -13.09 -4.08
N VAL A 126 -9.34 -13.66 -4.31
CA VAL A 126 -8.08 -12.91 -4.30
C VAL A 126 -7.80 -12.44 -5.72
N ILE A 127 -7.81 -11.12 -5.92
CA ILE A 127 -7.46 -10.49 -7.18
C ILE A 127 -6.40 -9.44 -6.89
N HIS A 128 -5.16 -9.73 -7.24
CA HIS A 128 -4.06 -8.79 -7.05
C HIS A 128 -4.27 -7.49 -7.82
N SER A 129 -3.73 -6.39 -7.32
CA SER A 129 -3.59 -5.18 -8.13
C SER A 129 -2.64 -5.41 -9.29
N TRP A 130 -2.61 -4.49 -10.23
CA TRP A 130 -1.74 -4.55 -11.40
C TRP A 130 -1.24 -3.16 -11.80
N ALA A 131 -0.23 -3.12 -12.62
CA ALA A 131 0.17 -1.94 -13.36
C ALA A 131 -0.19 -2.11 -14.84
N ASP A 132 -0.50 -1.01 -15.50
CA ASP A 132 -0.78 -1.00 -16.93
C ASP A 132 0.56 -1.06 -17.70
N PRO A 133 0.87 -2.17 -18.41
CA PRO A 133 2.15 -2.33 -19.10
C PRO A 133 2.28 -1.43 -20.33
N GLN A 134 1.21 -0.80 -20.79
CA GLN A 134 1.27 0.22 -21.84
C GLN A 134 1.76 1.56 -21.27
N LYS A 135 1.52 1.82 -19.98
CA LYS A 135 1.89 3.06 -19.29
C LYS A 135 3.19 2.95 -18.51
N ILE A 136 3.51 1.76 -17.98
CA ILE A 136 4.75 1.51 -17.27
C ILE A 136 5.47 0.38 -17.98
N ARG A 137 6.63 0.69 -18.54
CA ARG A 137 7.47 -0.25 -19.30
C ARG A 137 8.93 -0.07 -18.94
N PRO A 138 9.77 -1.10 -19.08
CA PRO A 138 11.20 -0.98 -18.90
C PRO A 138 11.81 0.05 -19.84
N ILE A 139 12.73 0.86 -19.32
CA ILE A 139 13.53 1.82 -20.09
C ILE A 139 14.98 1.67 -19.62
N GLU A 140 15.90 1.50 -20.55
CA GLU A 140 17.32 1.43 -20.24
C GLU A 140 17.81 2.76 -19.65
N LYS A 141 18.69 2.70 -18.61
CA LYS A 141 19.16 3.91 -17.91
C LYS A 141 19.81 4.93 -18.85
N LYS A 142 20.59 4.46 -19.83
CA LYS A 142 21.25 5.32 -20.83
C LYS A 142 20.26 6.12 -21.69
N ASP A 143 19.08 5.56 -21.97
CA ASP A 143 18.03 6.15 -22.79
C ASP A 143 16.94 6.84 -21.94
N ASN A 144 17.15 6.89 -20.62
CA ASN A 144 16.19 7.37 -19.64
C ASN A 144 16.53 8.81 -19.23
N TRP A 145 15.73 9.78 -19.69
CA TRP A 145 15.94 11.19 -19.35
C TRP A 145 15.95 11.47 -17.84
N PHE A 146 15.19 10.68 -17.05
CA PHE A 146 15.15 10.83 -15.60
C PHE A 146 16.49 10.38 -14.99
N ALA A 147 17.03 9.25 -15.43
CA ALA A 147 18.34 8.77 -14.99
C ALA A 147 19.45 9.78 -15.37
N GLN A 148 19.39 10.34 -16.59
CA GLN A 148 20.34 11.37 -17.04
C GLN A 148 20.23 12.64 -16.19
N LYS A 149 19.02 13.14 -15.97
CA LYS A 149 18.76 14.38 -15.20
C LYS A 149 19.28 14.31 -13.76
N TYR A 150 19.20 13.14 -13.13
CA TYR A 150 19.62 12.95 -11.75
C TYR A 150 20.99 12.26 -11.59
N ASN A 151 21.75 12.15 -12.69
CA ASN A 151 23.10 11.55 -12.73
C ASN A 151 23.14 10.12 -12.18
N LEU A 152 22.19 9.28 -12.63
CA LEU A 152 22.02 7.89 -12.18
C LEU A 152 22.53 6.86 -13.20
N VAL A 153 22.87 7.29 -14.42
CA VAL A 153 23.24 6.39 -15.53
C VAL A 153 24.41 5.49 -15.14
N ASP A 154 25.46 6.09 -14.58
CA ASP A 154 26.70 5.39 -14.21
C ASP A 154 26.77 5.02 -12.72
N LYS A 155 25.64 5.14 -11.97
CA LYS A 155 25.58 4.81 -10.54
C LYS A 155 24.70 3.63 -10.31
N PHE A 156 25.10 2.74 -9.41
CA PHE A 156 24.16 1.78 -8.86
C PHE A 156 23.14 2.51 -7.98
N SER A 157 21.86 2.32 -8.25
CA SER A 157 20.81 3.11 -7.61
C SER A 157 19.67 2.24 -7.10
N VAL A 158 19.23 2.56 -5.88
CA VAL A 158 18.18 1.88 -5.14
C VAL A 158 17.00 2.83 -4.97
N LEU A 159 15.81 2.45 -5.41
CA LEU A 159 14.63 3.31 -5.47
C LEU A 159 13.57 2.90 -4.45
N TYR A 160 13.14 3.86 -3.64
CA TYR A 160 11.86 3.81 -2.93
C TYR A 160 10.91 4.85 -3.51
N SER A 161 9.85 4.43 -4.20
CA SER A 161 8.88 5.35 -4.82
C SER A 161 7.47 5.17 -4.25
N GLY A 162 6.90 6.24 -3.71
CA GLY A 162 5.55 6.27 -3.18
C GLY A 162 5.43 6.86 -1.78
N ASN A 163 4.35 6.50 -1.09
CA ASN A 163 4.10 6.95 0.28
C ASN A 163 5.02 6.22 1.29
N MET A 164 5.76 6.98 2.09
CA MET A 164 6.52 6.52 3.26
C MET A 164 5.61 6.59 4.49
N GLY A 165 4.54 5.79 4.49
CA GLY A 165 3.52 5.78 5.54
C GLY A 165 3.98 5.06 6.81
N ARG A 166 3.14 5.11 7.84
CA ARG A 166 3.42 4.48 9.14
C ARG A 166 3.46 2.94 9.08
N CYS A 167 2.83 2.36 8.07
CA CYS A 167 2.78 0.90 7.86
C CYS A 167 4.01 0.35 7.11
N HIS A 168 5.05 1.17 6.91
CA HIS A 168 6.24 0.79 6.17
C HIS A 168 7.47 0.80 7.07
N ASP A 169 8.26 -0.25 7.00
CA ASP A 169 9.56 -0.33 7.65
C ASP A 169 10.59 0.48 6.85
N ILE A 170 10.93 1.65 7.37
CA ILE A 170 11.97 2.52 6.81
C ILE A 170 13.28 2.35 7.58
N ASP A 171 13.23 1.82 8.79
CA ASP A 171 14.39 1.66 9.65
C ASP A 171 15.36 0.61 9.11
N THR A 172 14.85 -0.55 8.71
CA THR A 172 15.67 -1.59 8.05
C THR A 172 16.34 -1.08 6.77
N ILE A 173 15.62 -0.26 5.98
CA ILE A 173 16.18 0.36 4.77
C ILE A 173 17.27 1.36 5.13
N PHE A 174 17.06 2.18 6.17
CA PHE A 174 18.05 3.14 6.65
C PHE A 174 19.33 2.42 7.14
N ASP A 175 19.16 1.37 7.96
CA ASP A 175 20.28 0.62 8.52
C ASP A 175 21.10 -0.12 7.43
N ALA A 176 20.42 -0.63 6.40
CA ALA A 176 21.11 -1.19 5.22
C ALA A 176 21.89 -0.11 4.47
N ALA A 177 21.30 1.07 4.25
CA ALA A 177 21.97 2.18 3.60
C ALA A 177 23.17 2.71 4.41
N LEU A 178 23.11 2.66 5.75
CA LEU A 178 24.21 3.01 6.64
C LEU A 178 25.38 2.02 6.51
N ARG A 179 25.10 0.72 6.33
CA ARG A 179 26.12 -0.31 6.05
C ARG A 179 26.81 -0.09 4.71
N LEU A 180 26.08 0.45 3.74
CA LEU A 180 26.54 0.72 2.37
C LEU A 180 27.04 2.17 2.17
N LYS A 181 27.33 2.90 3.25
CA LYS A 181 27.70 4.33 3.19
C LYS A 181 28.96 4.63 2.38
N ASP A 182 29.90 3.69 2.37
CA ASP A 182 31.20 3.81 1.70
C ASP A 182 31.18 3.21 0.27
N GLU A 183 30.05 2.63 -0.15
CA GLU A 183 29.84 2.05 -1.46
C GLU A 183 29.29 3.10 -2.46
N PRO A 184 29.58 2.98 -3.77
CA PRO A 184 29.12 3.91 -4.80
C PRO A 184 27.62 3.71 -5.14
N ILE A 185 26.78 3.59 -4.13
CA ILE A 185 25.35 3.31 -4.23
C ILE A 185 24.54 4.56 -3.90
N GLN A 186 23.58 4.91 -4.77
CA GLN A 186 22.68 6.05 -4.59
C GLN A 186 21.28 5.59 -4.20
N PHE A 187 20.79 6.01 -3.04
CA PHE A 187 19.41 5.79 -2.62
C PHE A 187 18.52 6.94 -3.09
N ILE A 188 17.40 6.61 -3.75
CA ILE A 188 16.46 7.59 -4.30
C ILE A 188 15.10 7.38 -3.65
N CYS A 189 14.61 8.42 -2.98
CA CYS A 189 13.31 8.43 -2.33
C CYS A 189 12.38 9.37 -3.08
N ILE A 190 11.42 8.83 -3.83
CA ILE A 190 10.42 9.62 -4.56
C ILE A 190 9.09 9.58 -3.79
N GLY A 191 8.54 10.75 -3.49
CA GLY A 191 7.24 10.87 -2.83
C GLY A 191 7.30 11.58 -1.48
N SER A 192 6.38 11.24 -0.60
CA SER A 192 6.29 11.81 0.75
C SER A 192 5.67 10.81 1.73
N GLY A 193 5.54 11.17 2.99
CA GLY A 193 4.87 10.31 3.96
C GLY A 193 5.22 10.65 5.40
N ALA A 194 4.54 9.99 6.33
CA ALA A 194 4.66 10.28 7.78
C ALA A 194 6.08 10.01 8.31
N LYS A 195 6.78 8.98 7.79
CA LYS A 195 8.13 8.58 8.21
C LYS A 195 9.25 9.32 7.45
N GLN A 196 8.94 10.16 6.42
CA GLN A 196 9.98 10.83 5.61
C GLN A 196 10.86 11.79 6.41
N ASN A 197 10.27 12.58 7.32
CA ASN A 197 11.04 13.53 8.11
C ASN A 197 11.96 12.82 9.10
N GLU A 198 11.50 11.73 9.68
CA GLU A 198 12.30 10.88 10.56
C GLU A 198 13.50 10.29 9.82
N LEU A 199 13.28 9.74 8.63
CA LEU A 199 14.35 9.23 7.76
C LEU A 199 15.38 10.32 7.44
N LYS A 200 14.93 11.53 7.07
CA LYS A 200 15.83 12.66 6.80
C LYS A 200 16.67 13.06 8.02
N GLN A 201 16.08 13.05 9.21
CA GLN A 201 16.80 13.34 10.46
C GLN A 201 17.85 12.28 10.75
N LYS A 202 17.54 10.99 10.58
CA LYS A 202 18.51 9.89 10.74
C LYS A 202 19.66 10.01 9.75
N ILE A 203 19.38 10.27 8.47
CA ILE A 203 20.39 10.48 7.43
C ILE A 203 21.32 11.62 7.79
N GLN A 204 20.79 12.76 8.22
CA GLN A 204 21.57 13.93 8.62
C GLN A 204 22.43 13.63 9.85
N ALA A 205 21.88 12.96 10.87
CA ALA A 205 22.58 12.63 12.11
C ALA A 205 23.77 11.69 11.88
N HIS A 206 23.72 10.82 10.86
CA HIS A 206 24.78 9.88 10.50
C HIS A 206 25.67 10.37 9.36
N GLY A 207 25.44 11.57 8.86
CA GLY A 207 26.27 12.18 7.80
C GLY A 207 26.19 11.45 6.45
N LEU A 208 25.07 10.74 6.16
CA LEU A 208 24.91 10.04 4.88
C LEU A 208 24.68 11.04 3.74
N THR A 209 25.44 10.90 2.66
CA THR A 209 25.40 11.78 1.48
C THR A 209 24.83 11.10 0.24
N ASN A 210 24.54 9.81 0.33
CA ASN A 210 24.10 8.97 -0.76
C ASN A 210 22.58 8.88 -0.92
N PHE A 211 21.82 9.82 -0.32
CA PHE A 211 20.35 9.90 -0.46
C PHE A 211 19.92 11.10 -1.29
N VAL A 212 18.95 10.86 -2.19
CA VAL A 212 18.24 11.90 -2.95
C VAL A 212 16.75 11.81 -2.66
N PHE A 213 16.14 12.93 -2.27
CA PHE A 213 14.70 13.02 -2.05
C PHE A 213 14.05 13.83 -3.18
N LEU A 214 13.06 13.23 -3.83
CA LEU A 214 12.35 13.86 -4.93
C LEU A 214 10.84 13.90 -4.62
N PRO A 215 10.10 14.89 -5.10
CA PRO A 215 8.64 14.93 -4.97
C PRO A 215 7.99 13.81 -5.79
N TYR A 216 6.69 13.59 -5.59
CA TYR A 216 5.92 12.72 -6.48
C TYR A 216 6.09 13.13 -7.92
N GLN A 217 6.28 12.14 -8.78
CA GLN A 217 6.39 12.34 -10.21
C GLN A 217 5.01 12.26 -10.89
N ASP A 218 4.85 12.93 -12.02
CA ASP A 218 3.64 12.83 -12.83
C ASP A 218 3.43 11.42 -13.33
N LYS A 219 2.16 11.02 -13.48
CA LYS A 219 1.81 9.67 -13.97
C LYS A 219 2.42 9.32 -15.34
N LYS A 220 2.60 10.32 -16.21
CA LYS A 220 3.25 10.18 -17.53
C LYS A 220 4.74 9.85 -17.44
N ASP A 221 5.38 10.21 -16.32
CA ASP A 221 6.82 10.07 -16.09
C ASP A 221 7.16 8.81 -15.28
N LEU A 222 6.15 7.99 -14.90
CA LEU A 222 6.36 6.81 -14.05
C LEU A 222 7.27 5.77 -14.69
N SER A 223 7.15 5.49 -16.00
CA SER A 223 8.08 4.59 -16.69
C SER A 223 9.54 5.02 -16.49
N TYR A 224 9.80 6.31 -16.66
CA TYR A 224 11.16 6.85 -16.53
C TYR A 224 11.65 6.82 -15.09
N SER A 225 10.84 7.29 -14.15
CA SER A 225 11.25 7.34 -12.73
C SER A 225 11.42 5.96 -12.10
N LEU A 226 10.57 4.98 -12.46
CA LEU A 226 10.66 3.61 -11.93
C LEU A 226 11.77 2.79 -12.60
N SER A 227 12.08 3.05 -13.87
CA SER A 227 13.16 2.35 -14.58
C SER A 227 14.55 2.98 -14.39
N ALA A 228 14.64 4.11 -13.67
CA ALA A 228 15.90 4.81 -13.46
C ALA A 228 16.80 4.17 -12.39
N CYS A 229 16.37 3.11 -11.74
CA CYS A 229 17.12 2.41 -10.70
C CYS A 229 17.56 1.00 -11.12
N ASP A 230 18.41 0.39 -10.32
CA ASP A 230 18.87 -1.00 -10.49
C ASP A 230 18.07 -1.93 -9.58
N VAL A 231 17.68 -1.46 -8.40
CA VAL A 231 16.84 -2.19 -7.43
C VAL A 231 15.72 -1.30 -6.93
N SER A 232 14.51 -1.85 -6.81
CA SER A 232 13.34 -1.16 -6.24
C SER A 232 13.03 -1.69 -4.84
N LEU A 233 12.71 -0.80 -3.90
CA LEU A 233 12.40 -1.15 -2.51
C LEU A 233 10.90 -1.14 -2.24
N VAL A 234 10.41 -2.21 -1.66
CA VAL A 234 9.08 -2.31 -1.06
C VAL A 234 9.24 -2.59 0.42
N SER A 235 8.43 -1.98 1.28
CA SER A 235 8.42 -2.35 2.69
C SER A 235 7.01 -2.46 3.25
N VAL A 236 6.84 -3.38 4.18
CA VAL A 236 5.68 -3.58 5.04
C VAL A 236 6.21 -3.78 6.45
N ASP A 237 5.72 -2.99 7.40
CA ASP A 237 6.12 -3.13 8.79
C ASP A 237 5.46 -4.37 9.42
N GLU A 238 6.06 -4.90 10.46
CA GLU A 238 5.54 -6.06 11.19
C GLU A 238 4.13 -5.78 11.74
N GLY A 239 3.23 -6.76 11.66
CA GLY A 239 1.83 -6.64 12.05
C GLY A 239 0.90 -6.10 10.94
N PHE A 240 1.43 -5.47 9.90
CA PHE A 240 0.62 -4.92 8.80
C PHE A 240 0.38 -5.89 7.63
N GLU A 241 0.95 -7.09 7.68
CA GLU A 241 0.68 -8.12 6.68
C GLU A 241 -0.83 -8.48 6.66
N GLY A 242 -1.39 -8.40 5.47
CA GLY A 242 -2.83 -8.64 5.26
C GLY A 242 -3.74 -7.49 5.70
N LEU A 243 -3.23 -6.40 6.28
CA LEU A 243 -4.01 -5.19 6.54
C LEU A 243 -3.96 -4.21 5.36
N ILE A 244 -2.83 -4.18 4.66
CA ILE A 244 -2.58 -3.39 3.47
C ILE A 244 -2.00 -4.27 2.36
N ALA A 245 -2.12 -3.83 1.11
CA ALA A 245 -1.45 -4.44 -0.03
C ALA A 245 -0.62 -3.37 -0.77
N PRO A 246 0.72 -3.39 -0.66
CA PRO A 246 1.57 -2.38 -1.27
C PRO A 246 1.49 -2.39 -2.79
N SER A 247 0.71 -1.47 -3.37
CA SER A 247 0.49 -1.41 -4.83
C SER A 247 1.75 -1.03 -5.63
N LYS A 248 2.78 -0.48 -4.98
CA LYS A 248 4.04 -0.08 -5.65
C LYS A 248 4.79 -1.28 -6.26
N VAL A 249 4.63 -2.48 -5.71
CA VAL A 249 5.26 -3.70 -6.23
C VAL A 249 4.92 -3.93 -7.71
N TYR A 250 3.68 -3.69 -8.11
CA TYR A 250 3.24 -3.92 -9.50
C TYR A 250 3.86 -2.93 -10.49
N GLY A 251 4.06 -1.68 -10.07
CA GLY A 251 4.78 -0.69 -10.86
C GLY A 251 6.25 -1.07 -11.07
N TYR A 252 6.89 -1.61 -10.04
CA TYR A 252 8.27 -2.08 -10.13
C TYR A 252 8.41 -3.31 -11.02
N LEU A 253 7.50 -4.29 -10.88
CA LEU A 253 7.46 -5.45 -11.79
C LEU A 253 7.30 -5.01 -13.25
N ALA A 254 6.38 -4.06 -13.52
CA ALA A 254 6.16 -3.54 -14.87
C ALA A 254 7.36 -2.74 -15.41
N SER A 255 8.18 -2.14 -14.53
CA SER A 255 9.41 -1.45 -14.94
C SER A 255 10.59 -2.40 -15.19
N GLY A 256 10.43 -3.70 -14.93
CA GLY A 256 11.45 -4.73 -15.15
C GLY A 256 12.66 -4.61 -14.22
N ARG A 257 12.49 -4.04 -13.02
CA ARG A 257 13.57 -3.89 -12.04
C ARG A 257 13.44 -4.90 -10.91
N PRO A 258 14.53 -5.51 -10.45
CA PRO A 258 14.53 -6.39 -9.28
C PRO A 258 13.95 -5.67 -8.08
N ILE A 259 13.24 -6.41 -7.22
CA ILE A 259 12.61 -5.87 -6.03
C ILE A 259 13.31 -6.43 -4.79
N ALA A 260 13.73 -5.55 -3.88
CA ALA A 260 14.09 -5.91 -2.52
C ALA A 260 12.92 -5.55 -1.60
N ALA A 261 12.29 -6.56 -1.01
CA ALA A 261 11.14 -6.39 -0.13
C ALA A 261 11.55 -6.57 1.34
N VAL A 262 11.34 -5.54 2.15
CA VAL A 262 11.43 -5.63 3.61
C VAL A 262 10.05 -5.89 4.15
N CYS A 263 9.79 -7.11 4.64
CA CYS A 263 8.46 -7.50 5.06
C CYS A 263 8.48 -8.78 5.93
N PRO A 264 7.44 -9.06 6.73
CA PRO A 264 7.32 -10.31 7.45
C PRO A 264 7.36 -11.53 6.51
N LYS A 265 7.89 -12.67 6.99
CA LYS A 265 8.04 -13.91 6.19
C LYS A 265 6.76 -14.41 5.56
N SER A 266 5.63 -14.21 6.22
CA SER A 266 4.32 -14.72 5.80
C SER A 266 3.56 -13.79 4.84
N THR A 267 4.25 -12.94 4.06
CA THR A 267 3.58 -12.04 3.11
C THR A 267 3.47 -12.63 1.71
N TYR A 268 2.35 -12.36 1.04
CA TYR A 268 2.16 -12.72 -0.37
C TYR A 268 3.25 -12.14 -1.31
N ILE A 269 3.97 -11.10 -0.84
CA ILE A 269 5.07 -10.50 -1.59
C ILE A 269 6.24 -11.49 -1.69
N ASN A 270 6.56 -12.22 -0.62
CA ASN A 270 7.60 -13.26 -0.65
C ASN A 270 7.28 -14.30 -1.70
N ASP A 271 6.06 -14.85 -1.66
CA ASP A 271 5.63 -15.87 -2.63
C ASP A 271 5.71 -15.33 -4.06
N MET A 272 5.34 -14.06 -4.27
CA MET A 272 5.39 -13.40 -5.57
C MET A 272 6.83 -13.25 -6.09
N LEU A 273 7.76 -12.83 -5.23
CA LEU A 273 9.16 -12.64 -5.61
C LEU A 273 9.87 -13.98 -5.87
N ASP A 274 9.59 -14.98 -5.02
CA ASP A 274 10.15 -16.33 -5.15
C ASP A 274 9.65 -17.03 -6.42
N GLN A 275 8.34 -17.02 -6.69
CA GLN A 275 7.76 -17.61 -7.89
C GLN A 275 8.19 -16.88 -9.16
N GLY A 276 8.29 -15.55 -9.10
CA GLY A 276 8.69 -14.71 -10.23
C GLY A 276 10.19 -14.66 -10.46
N GLN A 277 11.02 -15.10 -9.51
CA GLN A 277 12.48 -14.96 -9.52
C GLN A 277 12.90 -13.51 -9.86
N CYS A 278 12.18 -12.54 -9.28
CA CYS A 278 12.30 -11.13 -9.65
C CYS A 278 12.79 -10.23 -8.52
N GLY A 279 13.42 -10.80 -7.48
CA GLY A 279 13.95 -10.06 -6.35
C GLY A 279 14.24 -10.93 -5.14
N GLY A 280 14.39 -10.29 -3.99
CA GLY A 280 14.60 -10.94 -2.69
C GLY A 280 13.72 -10.32 -1.61
N SER A 281 13.45 -11.09 -0.56
CA SER A 281 12.71 -10.63 0.61
C SER A 281 13.53 -10.78 1.89
N PHE A 282 13.44 -9.78 2.76
CA PHE A 282 14.18 -9.63 4.00
C PHE A 282 13.20 -9.34 5.13
N VAL A 283 13.36 -9.98 6.26
CA VAL A 283 12.51 -9.70 7.42
C VAL A 283 12.81 -8.31 7.99
N ASN A 284 11.84 -7.74 8.68
CA ASN A 284 12.01 -6.49 9.40
C ASN A 284 13.21 -6.60 10.36
N GLY A 285 14.14 -5.64 10.29
CA GLY A 285 15.41 -5.64 11.02
C GLY A 285 16.60 -6.33 10.33
N ASP A 286 16.38 -7.11 9.27
CA ASP A 286 17.47 -7.77 8.51
C ASP A 286 18.15 -6.79 7.53
N SER A 287 18.77 -5.76 8.11
CA SER A 287 19.51 -4.76 7.33
C SER A 287 20.79 -5.33 6.68
N GLU A 288 21.37 -6.39 7.27
CA GLU A 288 22.54 -7.06 6.72
C GLU A 288 22.20 -7.86 5.47
N GLY A 289 21.15 -8.68 5.53
CA GLY A 289 20.67 -9.42 4.36
C GLY A 289 20.27 -8.49 3.22
N LEU A 290 19.57 -7.38 3.53
CA LEU A 290 19.21 -6.37 2.54
C LEU A 290 20.44 -5.69 1.92
N ALA A 291 21.43 -5.30 2.73
CA ALA A 291 22.66 -4.68 2.24
C ALA A 291 23.47 -5.63 1.34
N ASN A 292 23.57 -6.91 1.71
CA ASN A 292 24.26 -7.92 0.91
C ASN A 292 23.56 -8.21 -0.43
N PHE A 293 22.24 -8.04 -0.50
CA PHE A 293 21.48 -8.20 -1.75
C PHE A 293 21.68 -7.01 -2.70
N ILE A 294 21.77 -5.80 -2.13
CA ILE A 294 22.01 -4.56 -2.88
C ILE A 294 23.43 -4.55 -3.43
#